data_62307c327333f561db0aec1aa033994b
#
_entry.id   62307c327333f561db0aec1aa033994b
#
_cell.length_a   1.000
_cell.length_b   1.000
_cell.length_c   1.000
_cell.angle_alpha   90.00
_cell.angle_beta   90.00
_cell.angle_gamma   90.00
#
_symmetry.space_group_name_H-M   'P 1'
#
loop_
_entity.id
_entity.type
_entity.pdbx_description
1 polymer ?
#
loop_
_entity_poly.entity_id
_entity_poly.type
_entity_poly.pdbx_seq_one_letter_code
_entity_poly.pdbx_strand_id
1 'polypeptide(L)'
;MAELTPKERLQPALLDRLRDDEPDKGQEAREQRVLSMRQLRESVLRDLQWLLNTGNLAATGELDHHPLVARSVLNFGIPDLSGTTATAMRHKLEPMIRQAILDFEPRILKDSLRVRAVEADQMNRNAMSFEIQGELWGQPLPTLLFLRSEIDFETGDVTVQDTGPIASR
;
A
#
# COMPACT_ATOMS: atom_id res chain seq x y z
N MET A 1 1.50 -30.32 -16.66
CA MET A 1 0.64 -29.22 -16.15
C MET A 1 0.69 -28.12 -17.20
N ALA A 2 -0.46 -27.66 -17.69
CA ALA A 2 -0.48 -26.56 -18.66
C ALA A 2 0.04 -25.29 -17.95
N GLU A 3 1.06 -24.64 -18.54
CA GLU A 3 1.51 -23.33 -18.05
C GLU A 3 0.36 -22.33 -18.17
N LEU A 4 0.08 -21.63 -17.06
CA LEU A 4 -0.91 -20.56 -17.06
C LEU A 4 -0.47 -19.45 -18.02
N THR A 5 -1.38 -18.98 -18.83
CA THR A 5 -1.08 -17.82 -19.70
C THR A 5 -0.81 -16.59 -18.82
N PRO A 6 -0.07 -15.58 -19.30
CA PRO A 6 0.21 -14.35 -18.54
C PRO A 6 -1.06 -13.68 -18.00
N LYS A 7 -2.18 -13.77 -18.72
CA LYS A 7 -3.49 -13.27 -18.28
C LYS A 7 -4.05 -14.03 -17.08
N GLU A 8 -3.77 -15.33 -16.95
CA GLU A 8 -4.29 -16.16 -15.84
C GLU A 8 -3.51 -16.01 -14.54
N ARG A 9 -2.44 -15.23 -14.54
CA ARG A 9 -1.54 -15.03 -13.38
C ARG A 9 -1.84 -13.76 -12.59
N LEU A 10 -2.53 -12.77 -13.17
CA LEU A 10 -2.98 -11.57 -12.47
C LEU A 10 -4.37 -11.81 -11.87
N GLN A 11 -4.44 -12.57 -10.79
CA GLN A 11 -5.70 -12.81 -10.10
C GLN A 11 -6.01 -11.66 -9.14
N PRO A 12 -7.30 -11.24 -9.06
CA PRO A 12 -7.74 -10.26 -8.09
C PRO A 12 -7.50 -10.73 -6.66
N ALA A 13 -7.27 -9.80 -5.74
CA ALA A 13 -7.26 -10.07 -4.31
C ALA A 13 -8.61 -10.64 -3.87
N LEU A 14 -8.65 -11.32 -2.73
CA LEU A 14 -9.89 -11.94 -2.25
C LEU A 14 -11.04 -10.94 -2.16
N LEU A 15 -10.75 -9.74 -1.67
CA LEU A 15 -11.74 -8.67 -1.56
C LEU A 15 -12.29 -8.24 -2.92
N ASP A 16 -11.42 -8.10 -3.94
CA ASP A 16 -11.83 -7.75 -5.29
C ASP A 16 -12.71 -8.86 -5.93
N ARG A 17 -12.48 -10.11 -5.53
CA ARG A 17 -13.29 -11.26 -5.99
C ARG A 17 -14.64 -11.36 -5.29
N LEU A 18 -14.77 -10.82 -4.09
CA LEU A 18 -16.02 -10.78 -3.33
C LEU A 18 -16.90 -9.59 -3.72
N ARG A 19 -16.35 -8.62 -4.40
CA ARG A 19 -17.08 -7.48 -4.93
C ARG A 19 -17.67 -7.85 -6.28
N ASP A 20 -18.99 -7.80 -6.37
CA ASP A 20 -19.74 -7.98 -7.60
C ASP A 20 -20.22 -6.62 -8.10
N ASP A 21 -19.62 -6.13 -9.19
CA ASP A 21 -19.97 -4.85 -9.78
C ASP A 21 -21.16 -4.97 -10.78
N GLU A 22 -21.57 -6.22 -11.12
CA GLU A 22 -22.68 -6.49 -12.06
C GLU A 22 -23.63 -7.61 -11.52
N PRO A 23 -24.32 -7.40 -10.37
CA PRO A 23 -25.10 -8.45 -9.69
C PRO A 23 -26.26 -9.03 -10.53
N ASP A 24 -26.67 -8.31 -11.56
CA ASP A 24 -27.74 -8.77 -12.47
C ASP A 24 -27.25 -9.79 -13.53
N LYS A 25 -25.94 -9.98 -13.66
CA LYS A 25 -25.35 -10.92 -14.62
C LYS A 25 -24.89 -12.19 -13.94
N GLY A 26 -25.69 -13.24 -14.07
CA GLY A 26 -25.42 -14.57 -13.47
C GLY A 26 -24.21 -15.34 -14.01
N GLN A 27 -23.48 -14.84 -15.00
CA GLN A 27 -22.26 -15.44 -15.55
C GLN A 27 -21.22 -14.37 -15.82
N GLU A 28 -20.11 -14.41 -15.08
CA GLU A 28 -18.93 -13.65 -15.40
C GLU A 28 -18.16 -14.26 -16.57
N ALA A 29 -17.83 -13.46 -17.56
CA ALA A 29 -16.94 -13.88 -18.63
C ALA A 29 -15.55 -14.22 -18.04
N ARG A 30 -14.93 -15.32 -18.54
CA ARG A 30 -13.63 -15.80 -18.07
C ARG A 30 -12.53 -14.71 -18.12
N GLU A 31 -12.70 -13.74 -19.01
CA GLU A 31 -11.79 -12.60 -19.18
C GLU A 31 -11.92 -11.54 -18.07
N GLN A 32 -13.06 -11.46 -17.39
CA GLN A 32 -13.31 -10.55 -16.27
C GLN A 32 -12.66 -11.01 -14.96
N ARG A 33 -12.27 -12.29 -14.89
CA ARG A 33 -11.58 -12.86 -13.72
C ARG A 33 -10.10 -12.51 -13.62
N VAL A 34 -9.59 -11.79 -14.59
CA VAL A 34 -8.18 -11.41 -14.68
C VAL A 34 -8.08 -9.89 -14.62
N LEU A 35 -7.37 -9.37 -13.62
CA LEU A 35 -7.14 -7.94 -13.52
C LEU A 35 -6.28 -7.43 -14.68
N SER A 36 -6.68 -6.31 -15.25
CA SER A 36 -5.76 -5.50 -16.05
C SER A 36 -4.69 -4.89 -15.12
N MET A 37 -3.54 -4.51 -15.67
CA MET A 37 -2.49 -3.82 -14.90
C MET A 37 -3.00 -2.53 -14.26
N ARG A 38 -3.94 -1.86 -14.88
CA ARG A 38 -4.60 -0.67 -14.34
C ARG A 38 -5.42 -1.01 -13.09
N GLN A 39 -6.27 -2.02 -13.17
CA GLN A 39 -7.09 -2.46 -12.04
C GLN A 39 -6.23 -2.98 -10.88
N LEU A 40 -5.14 -3.72 -11.19
CA LEU A 40 -4.17 -4.13 -10.17
C LEU A 40 -3.57 -2.91 -9.44
N ARG A 41 -3.18 -1.89 -10.19
CA ARG A 41 -2.61 -0.67 -9.64
C ARG A 41 -3.62 0.09 -8.76
N GLU A 42 -4.87 0.22 -9.22
CA GLU A 42 -5.97 0.83 -8.46
C GLU A 42 -6.28 0.05 -7.17
N SER A 43 -6.26 -1.29 -7.24
CA SER A 43 -6.44 -2.16 -6.08
C SER A 43 -5.32 -2.01 -5.05
N VAL A 44 -4.05 -1.98 -5.49
CA VAL A 44 -2.91 -1.75 -4.60
C VAL A 44 -2.97 -0.36 -3.96
N LEU A 45 -3.35 0.66 -4.72
CA LEU A 45 -3.49 2.02 -4.21
C LEU A 45 -4.55 2.09 -3.10
N ARG A 46 -5.71 1.50 -3.32
CA ARG A 46 -6.79 1.40 -2.32
C ARG A 46 -6.31 0.67 -1.06
N ASP A 47 -5.64 -0.48 -1.23
CA ASP A 47 -5.20 -1.30 -0.11
C ASP A 47 -4.09 -0.61 0.70
N LEU A 48 -3.19 0.13 0.05
CA LEU A 48 -2.21 0.99 0.72
C LEU A 48 -2.87 2.15 1.45
N GLN A 49 -3.91 2.75 0.87
CA GLN A 49 -4.70 3.80 1.55
C GLN A 49 -5.31 3.26 2.84
N TRP A 50 -5.85 2.05 2.83
CA TRP A 50 -6.38 1.40 4.04
C TRP A 50 -5.28 1.05 5.04
N LEU A 51 -4.19 0.47 4.58
CA LEU A 51 -3.06 0.10 5.43
C LEU A 51 -2.53 1.29 6.23
N LEU A 52 -2.34 2.42 5.55
CA LEU A 52 -1.75 3.61 6.15
C LEU A 52 -2.73 4.42 7.01
N ASN A 53 -4.05 4.17 6.88
CA ASN A 53 -5.11 4.79 7.69
C ASN A 53 -5.70 3.86 8.75
N THR A 54 -5.10 2.70 8.99
CA THR A 54 -5.55 1.76 10.01
C THR A 54 -4.56 1.76 11.17
N GLY A 55 -5.07 1.96 12.40
CA GLY A 55 -4.27 1.82 13.61
C GLY A 55 -3.95 0.35 13.88
N ASN A 56 -2.68 0.01 14.06
CA ASN A 56 -2.26 -1.37 14.31
C ASN A 56 -2.45 -1.79 15.78
N LEU A 57 -2.48 -3.10 16.02
CA LEU A 57 -2.63 -3.67 17.37
C LEU A 57 -1.43 -3.34 18.28
N ALA A 58 -0.22 -3.23 17.72
CA ALA A 58 0.99 -2.89 18.47
C ALA A 58 0.90 -1.51 19.15
N ALA A 59 0.06 -0.60 18.65
CA ALA A 59 -0.20 0.69 19.29
C ALA A 59 -0.96 0.57 20.62
N THR A 60 -1.69 -0.53 20.81
CA THR A 60 -2.56 -0.73 21.99
C THR A 60 -2.03 -1.80 22.97
N GLY A 61 -1.02 -2.57 22.59
CA GLY A 61 -0.49 -3.67 23.38
C GLY A 61 0.93 -4.07 23.03
N GLU A 62 1.61 -4.72 23.96
CA GLU A 62 2.94 -5.26 23.77
C GLU A 62 2.87 -6.57 22.97
N LEU A 63 3.42 -6.57 21.76
CA LEU A 63 3.49 -7.76 20.90
C LEU A 63 4.86 -8.45 20.93
N ASP A 64 5.79 -8.01 21.78
CA ASP A 64 7.15 -8.53 21.85
C ASP A 64 7.19 -10.03 22.17
N HIS A 65 6.23 -10.51 22.97
CA HIS A 65 6.06 -11.92 23.29
C HIS A 65 5.25 -12.71 22.26
N HIS A 66 4.72 -12.05 21.24
CA HIS A 66 3.84 -12.63 20.21
C HIS A 66 4.29 -12.31 18.79
N PRO A 67 5.48 -12.74 18.35
CA PRO A 67 6.08 -12.34 17.07
C PRO A 67 5.24 -12.77 15.85
N LEU A 68 4.46 -13.85 15.97
CA LEU A 68 3.55 -14.28 14.89
C LEU A 68 2.32 -13.34 14.79
N VAL A 69 1.84 -12.82 15.91
CA VAL A 69 0.75 -11.84 15.94
C VAL A 69 1.22 -10.52 15.35
N ALA A 70 2.43 -10.07 15.69
CA ALA A 70 3.03 -8.84 15.18
C ALA A 70 3.08 -8.78 13.64
N ARG A 71 3.20 -9.95 12.98
CA ARG A 71 3.27 -10.07 11.52
C ARG A 71 2.00 -10.65 10.87
N SER A 72 0.94 -10.77 11.64
CA SER A 72 -0.35 -11.27 11.16
C SER A 72 -1.30 -10.12 10.82
N VAL A 73 -2.40 -10.44 10.14
CA VAL A 73 -3.48 -9.48 9.84
C VAL A 73 -4.11 -8.86 11.08
N LEU A 74 -3.90 -9.42 12.26
CA LEU A 74 -4.34 -8.82 13.53
C LEU A 74 -3.58 -7.53 13.85
N ASN A 75 -2.38 -7.38 13.33
CA ASN A 75 -1.55 -6.18 13.47
C ASN A 75 -1.53 -5.34 12.18
N PHE A 76 -2.56 -5.47 11.32
CA PHE A 76 -2.67 -4.70 10.09
C PHE A 76 -2.76 -3.21 10.41
N GLY A 77 -1.95 -2.40 9.72
CA GLY A 77 -1.94 -0.95 9.89
C GLY A 77 -0.57 -0.40 10.33
N ILE A 78 -0.58 0.87 10.68
CA ILE A 78 0.55 1.61 11.26
C ILE A 78 0.15 2.16 12.63
N PRO A 79 1.11 2.52 13.51
CA PRO A 79 0.77 3.24 14.75
C PRO A 79 0.02 4.54 14.46
N ASP A 80 -0.89 4.92 15.35
CA ASP A 80 -1.57 6.21 15.27
C ASP A 80 -0.54 7.34 15.36
N LEU A 81 -0.56 8.22 14.37
CA LEU A 81 0.35 9.34 14.23
C LEU A 81 -0.25 10.66 14.70
N SER A 82 -1.53 10.67 15.08
CA SER A 82 -2.22 11.87 15.55
C SER A 82 -1.54 12.45 16.80
N GLY A 83 -1.43 13.77 16.85
CA GLY A 83 -0.79 14.48 17.98
C GLY A 83 0.75 14.33 18.03
N THR A 84 1.37 13.68 17.07
CA THR A 84 2.84 13.65 16.94
C THR A 84 3.33 14.87 16.16
N THR A 85 4.65 15.03 16.05
CA THR A 85 5.24 16.11 15.26
C THR A 85 6.10 15.57 14.14
N ALA A 86 6.10 16.27 13.01
CA ALA A 86 6.95 15.92 11.87
C ALA A 86 8.43 15.72 12.26
N THR A 87 8.94 16.57 13.16
CA THR A 87 10.32 16.48 13.66
C THR A 87 10.58 15.20 14.44
N ALA A 88 9.67 14.80 15.32
CA ALA A 88 9.81 13.59 16.15
C ALA A 88 9.75 12.30 15.31
N MET A 89 9.00 12.34 14.23
CA MET A 89 8.73 11.18 13.38
C MET A 89 9.67 11.05 12.16
N ARG A 90 10.41 12.10 11.83
CA ARG A 90 11.25 12.21 10.60
C ARG A 90 12.10 10.97 10.31
N HIS A 91 12.74 10.39 11.32
CA HIS A 91 13.62 9.22 11.15
C HIS A 91 12.92 7.87 11.39
N LYS A 92 11.70 7.89 11.91
CA LYS A 92 10.96 6.67 12.26
C LYS A 92 9.95 6.28 11.18
N LEU A 93 9.41 7.25 10.46
CA LEU A 93 8.33 7.03 9.50
C LEU A 93 8.76 6.21 8.29
N GLU A 94 9.90 6.52 7.68
CA GLU A 94 10.38 5.77 6.51
C GLU A 94 10.51 4.28 6.79
N PRO A 95 11.25 3.83 7.81
CA PRO A 95 11.36 2.40 8.10
C PRO A 95 10.03 1.78 8.54
N MET A 96 9.19 2.52 9.25
CA MET A 96 7.88 2.05 9.71
C MET A 96 6.92 1.81 8.54
N ILE A 97 6.75 2.79 7.66
CA ILE A 97 5.91 2.67 6.45
C ILE A 97 6.46 1.56 5.55
N ARG A 98 7.77 1.53 5.34
CA ARG A 98 8.42 0.49 4.55
C ARG A 98 8.14 -0.90 5.11
N GLN A 99 8.24 -1.09 6.43
CA GLN A 99 7.99 -2.39 7.07
C GLN A 99 6.51 -2.78 6.94
N ALA A 100 5.58 -1.87 7.19
CA ALA A 100 4.15 -2.13 7.03
C ALA A 100 3.81 -2.58 5.60
N ILE A 101 4.36 -1.91 4.58
CA ILE A 101 4.17 -2.31 3.19
C ILE A 101 4.75 -3.71 2.92
N LEU A 102 5.94 -4.01 3.44
CA LEU A 102 6.58 -5.32 3.27
C LEU A 102 5.80 -6.46 3.93
N ASP A 103 5.15 -6.19 5.04
CA ASP A 103 4.39 -7.20 5.79
C ASP A 103 3.00 -7.42 5.20
N PHE A 104 2.37 -6.39 4.65
CA PHE A 104 0.94 -6.44 4.27
C PHE A 104 0.64 -6.26 2.79
N GLU A 105 1.61 -5.83 1.95
CA GLU A 105 1.41 -5.67 0.51
C GLU A 105 2.38 -6.53 -0.32
N PRO A 106 2.09 -7.83 -0.43
CA PRO A 106 3.00 -8.78 -1.11
C PRO A 106 3.09 -8.59 -2.62
N ARG A 107 2.19 -7.79 -3.23
CA ARG A 107 2.20 -7.48 -4.66
C ARG A 107 3.33 -6.51 -5.04
N ILE A 108 3.89 -5.80 -4.08
CA ILE A 108 5.08 -4.95 -4.28
C ILE A 108 6.33 -5.79 -4.04
N LEU A 109 7.25 -5.78 -5.01
CA LEU A 109 8.49 -6.53 -4.92
C LEU A 109 9.41 -5.93 -3.84
N LYS A 110 9.79 -6.76 -2.86
CA LYS A 110 10.53 -6.35 -1.65
C LYS A 110 11.83 -5.59 -1.96
N ASP A 111 12.57 -6.06 -2.97
CA ASP A 111 13.88 -5.51 -3.31
C ASP A 111 13.79 -4.16 -4.05
N SER A 112 12.63 -3.89 -4.63
CA SER A 112 12.35 -2.64 -5.35
C SER A 112 11.81 -1.52 -4.46
N LEU A 113 11.25 -1.88 -3.28
CA LEU A 113 10.55 -0.92 -2.42
C LEU A 113 11.51 0.10 -1.80
N ARG A 114 11.24 1.36 -2.07
CA ARG A 114 11.90 2.53 -1.48
C ARG A 114 10.83 3.46 -0.91
N VAL A 115 11.06 3.92 0.31
CA VAL A 115 10.22 4.94 0.96
C VAL A 115 11.14 6.06 1.36
N ARG A 116 10.80 7.29 1.01
CA ARG A 116 11.59 8.49 1.33
C ARG A 116 10.68 9.61 1.79
N ALA A 117 11.04 10.24 2.89
CA ALA A 117 10.41 11.49 3.27
C ALA A 117 10.86 12.61 2.32
N VAL A 118 9.90 13.39 1.86
CA VAL A 118 10.13 14.58 1.05
C VAL A 118 9.82 15.78 1.91
N GLU A 119 10.66 16.79 1.90
CA GLU A 119 10.37 18.01 2.61
C GLU A 119 9.10 18.64 2.04
N ALA A 120 8.06 18.75 2.89
CA ALA A 120 6.85 19.46 2.52
C ALA A 120 7.20 20.94 2.31
N ASP A 121 6.55 21.57 1.33
CA ASP A 121 6.61 23.00 1.13
C ASP A 121 6.33 23.70 2.48
N GLN A 122 7.11 24.72 2.84
CA GLN A 122 7.20 25.33 4.20
C GLN A 122 5.86 25.82 4.79
N MET A 123 4.74 25.68 4.09
CA MET A 123 3.44 26.20 4.50
C MET A 123 2.70 25.31 5.52
N ASN A 124 3.01 24.01 5.61
CA ASN A 124 2.29 23.11 6.53
C ASN A 124 3.26 22.39 7.48
N ARG A 125 3.48 22.98 8.68
CA ARG A 125 4.39 22.44 9.70
C ARG A 125 3.94 21.13 10.33
N ASN A 126 2.68 20.76 10.15
CA ASN A 126 2.07 19.57 10.74
C ASN A 126 1.84 18.45 9.71
N ALA A 127 2.30 18.61 8.48
CA ALA A 127 2.22 17.58 7.45
C ALA A 127 3.61 17.13 7.00
N MET A 128 3.70 15.88 6.53
CA MET A 128 4.91 15.33 5.93
C MET A 128 4.54 14.53 4.68
N SER A 129 5.26 14.77 3.59
CA SER A 129 5.10 14.02 2.35
C SER A 129 6.11 12.89 2.25
N PHE A 130 5.69 11.79 1.64
CA PHE A 130 6.53 10.63 1.36
C PHE A 130 6.40 10.24 -0.10
N GLU A 131 7.50 9.80 -0.66
CA GLU A 131 7.53 9.09 -1.93
C GLU A 131 7.71 7.61 -1.67
N ILE A 132 6.81 6.81 -2.23
CA ILE A 132 6.86 5.35 -2.21
C ILE A 132 7.12 4.91 -3.65
N GLN A 133 8.25 4.27 -3.87
CA GLN A 133 8.63 3.73 -5.16
C GLN A 133 8.80 2.23 -5.05
N GLY A 134 8.35 1.50 -6.05
CA GLY A 134 8.48 0.06 -6.09
C GLY A 134 8.08 -0.51 -7.45
N GLU A 135 8.16 -1.82 -7.55
CA GLU A 135 7.69 -2.57 -8.71
C GLU A 135 6.55 -3.47 -8.29
N LEU A 136 5.42 -3.36 -8.98
CA LEU A 136 4.32 -4.30 -8.84
C LEU A 136 4.69 -5.61 -9.51
N TRP A 137 4.46 -6.71 -8.80
CA TRP A 137 4.55 -8.02 -9.39
C TRP A 137 3.54 -8.14 -10.54
N GLY A 138 4.03 -8.40 -11.72
CA GLY A 138 3.21 -8.51 -12.92
C GLY A 138 3.91 -9.32 -13.99
N GLN A 139 3.15 -9.79 -14.96
CA GLN A 139 3.69 -10.51 -16.11
C GLN A 139 3.18 -9.87 -17.40
N PRO A 140 4.00 -9.82 -18.43
CA PRO A 140 5.34 -10.43 -18.58
C PRO A 140 6.47 -9.71 -17.83
N LEU A 141 6.28 -8.47 -17.40
CA LEU A 141 7.31 -7.66 -16.70
C LEU A 141 6.70 -6.93 -15.50
N PRO A 142 7.46 -6.75 -14.42
CA PRO A 142 7.05 -5.88 -13.33
C PRO A 142 6.74 -4.47 -13.82
N THR A 143 5.80 -3.81 -13.18
CA THR A 143 5.41 -2.45 -13.52
C THR A 143 5.84 -1.49 -12.41
N LEU A 144 6.50 -0.42 -12.79
CA LEU A 144 6.93 0.62 -11.85
C LEU A 144 5.72 1.30 -11.20
N LEU A 145 5.80 1.46 -9.89
CA LEU A 145 4.84 2.14 -9.05
C LEU A 145 5.53 3.36 -8.43
N PHE A 146 4.95 4.54 -8.63
CA PHE A 146 5.38 5.77 -8.01
C PHE A 146 4.19 6.40 -7.31
N LEU A 147 4.25 6.46 -6.00
CA LEU A 147 3.20 7.04 -5.19
C LEU A 147 3.77 8.20 -4.39
N ARG A 148 2.94 9.20 -4.19
CA ARG A 148 3.15 10.25 -3.22
C ARG A 148 2.09 10.13 -2.15
N SER A 149 2.52 10.10 -0.90
CA SER A 149 1.61 10.13 0.25
C SER A 149 1.89 11.36 1.09
N GLU A 150 0.85 11.86 1.72
CA GLU A 150 0.92 12.97 2.65
C GLU A 150 0.24 12.56 3.95
N ILE A 151 0.91 12.80 5.06
CA ILE A 151 0.42 12.53 6.42
C ILE A 151 0.15 13.86 7.09
N ASP A 152 -1.06 14.04 7.59
CA ASP A 152 -1.44 15.12 8.47
C ASP A 152 -1.28 14.64 9.93
N PHE A 153 -0.36 15.23 10.68
CA PHE A 153 -0.12 14.86 12.09
C PHE A 153 -1.17 15.43 13.06
N GLU A 154 -2.02 16.32 12.61
CA GLU A 154 -3.10 16.85 13.43
C GLU A 154 -4.26 15.86 13.49
N THR A 155 -4.64 15.31 12.34
CA THR A 155 -5.74 14.34 12.21
C THR A 155 -5.28 12.90 12.23
N GLY A 156 -4.03 12.63 11.86
CA GLY A 156 -3.49 11.29 11.62
C GLY A 156 -3.81 10.74 10.22
N ASP A 157 -4.54 11.49 9.40
CA ASP A 157 -4.97 11.03 8.07
C ASP A 157 -3.79 10.94 7.10
N VAL A 158 -3.80 9.88 6.30
CA VAL A 158 -2.83 9.65 5.24
C VAL A 158 -3.53 9.61 3.89
N THR A 159 -3.10 10.46 2.97
CA THR A 159 -3.53 10.40 1.57
C THR A 159 -2.47 9.71 0.72
N VAL A 160 -2.88 8.86 -0.22
CA VAL A 160 -1.98 8.18 -1.16
C VAL A 160 -2.44 8.48 -2.58
N GLN A 161 -1.53 8.99 -3.39
CA GLN A 161 -1.80 9.37 -4.78
C GLN A 161 -0.79 8.71 -5.72
N ASP A 162 -1.28 8.25 -6.86
CA ASP A 162 -0.43 7.77 -7.93
C ASP A 162 0.11 8.96 -8.73
N THR A 163 1.41 9.12 -8.74
CA THR A 163 2.07 10.22 -9.47
C THR A 163 2.54 9.80 -10.87
N GLY A 164 2.40 8.49 -11.20
CA GLY A 164 3.01 7.96 -12.41
C GLY A 164 4.55 8.01 -12.38
N PRO A 165 5.23 7.55 -13.42
CA PRO A 165 6.68 7.72 -13.52
C PRO A 165 7.00 9.21 -13.57
N ILE A 166 7.80 9.66 -12.60
CA ILE A 166 8.32 11.04 -12.59
C ILE A 166 9.15 11.18 -13.87
N ALA A 167 8.67 12.00 -14.80
CA ALA A 167 9.48 12.39 -15.94
C ALA A 167 10.73 13.08 -15.38
N SER A 168 11.88 12.42 -15.46
CA SER A 168 13.15 13.01 -15.12
C SER A 168 13.36 14.26 -15.97
N ARG A 169 13.32 15.43 -15.35
CA ARG A 169 13.75 16.69 -15.95
C ARG A 169 15.27 16.76 -15.98
#